data_6e107da38f52f4c89db6da22441527cb
#
_entry.id   6e107da38f52f4c89db6da22441527cb
#
_cell.length_a   1.000
_cell.length_b   1.000
_cell.length_c   1.000
_cell.angle_alpha   90.00
_cell.angle_beta   90.00
_cell.angle_gamma   90.00
#
_symmetry.space_group_name_H-M   'P 1'
#
loop_
_entity.id
_entity.type
_entity.pdbx_description
1 polymer ?
#
loop_
_entity_poly.entity_id
_entity_poly.type
_entity_poly.pdbx_seq_one_letter_code
_entity_poly.pdbx_strand_id
1 'polypeptide(L)'
;AEEWADDKLSELTLEEKLRLTRGHSEFFFPGVPEKGIPYVYLSDATQGVHIRRNLKDTVTVRQLDKSVAFPAPVMLAASFDNALSADYGRAVGEECRAGGIGVLLGPGVNIARNSQCGRNYEYFGEDPLLTGEIASAYVRGLQSTGTAACVKHFLCNGTEFYRRRSNSVVDSRALREIYLPPFKKCIDAGVAFVMTSYNRLNGEWTGQSHAAIDSLLRGELGFRNAVMSDWSSVYDMEKVVRSGQNVVMPGSSRQVRDLERLVKEGKITESDLDRMIRPLLTTCRAFGLYDRPTASERNCDFDAHCAVAELSLIHISEPTRLRRISY
;
A
#
# COMPACT_ATOMS: atom_id res chain seq x y z
N ALA A 1 -2.04 -20.54 -5.91
CA ALA A 1 -1.80 -19.69 -4.73
C ALA A 1 -2.87 -19.96 -3.67
N GLU A 2 -4.13 -20.10 -4.06
CA GLU A 2 -5.24 -20.34 -3.12
C GLU A 2 -5.07 -21.69 -2.39
N GLU A 3 -4.91 -22.79 -3.11
CA GLU A 3 -4.65 -24.11 -2.54
C GLU A 3 -3.46 -24.09 -1.58
N TRP A 4 -2.36 -23.45 -1.98
CA TRP A 4 -1.19 -23.29 -1.11
C TRP A 4 -1.51 -22.55 0.19
N ALA A 5 -2.34 -21.50 0.12
CA ALA A 5 -2.76 -20.75 1.31
C ALA A 5 -3.64 -21.61 2.23
N ASP A 6 -4.54 -22.41 1.66
CA ASP A 6 -5.42 -23.31 2.40
C ASP A 6 -4.60 -24.43 3.08
N ASP A 7 -3.62 -25.02 2.39
CA ASP A 7 -2.69 -25.98 2.96
C ASP A 7 -1.93 -25.35 4.14
N LYS A 8 -1.37 -24.15 3.95
CA LYS A 8 -0.64 -23.47 5.02
C LYS A 8 -1.53 -23.15 6.22
N LEU A 9 -2.75 -22.67 6.01
CA LEU A 9 -3.69 -22.42 7.10
C LEU A 9 -4.00 -23.68 7.92
N SER A 10 -4.06 -24.83 7.28
CA SER A 10 -4.27 -26.12 7.97
C SER A 10 -3.09 -26.56 8.83
N GLU A 11 -1.86 -26.13 8.49
CA GLU A 11 -0.63 -26.45 9.22
C GLU A 11 -0.40 -25.50 10.43
N LEU A 12 -1.05 -24.31 10.45
CA LEU A 12 -0.80 -23.27 11.42
C LEU A 12 -1.55 -23.53 12.74
N THR A 13 -0.85 -23.32 13.86
CA THR A 13 -1.47 -23.26 15.19
C THR A 13 -2.24 -21.96 15.37
N LEU A 14 -3.16 -21.91 16.36
CA LEU A 14 -3.90 -20.68 16.69
C LEU A 14 -2.96 -19.52 17.01
N GLU A 15 -1.86 -19.76 17.74
CA GLU A 15 -0.88 -18.71 18.06
C GLU A 15 -0.21 -18.15 16.79
N GLU A 16 0.16 -19.00 15.85
CA GLU A 16 0.74 -18.57 14.57
C GLU A 16 -0.27 -17.80 13.72
N LYS A 17 -1.53 -18.25 13.69
CA LYS A 17 -2.62 -17.51 13.02
C LYS A 17 -2.82 -16.13 13.63
N LEU A 18 -2.85 -16.02 14.96
CA LEU A 18 -2.92 -14.74 15.65
C LEU A 18 -1.72 -13.83 15.30
N ARG A 19 -0.52 -14.39 15.20
CA ARG A 19 0.67 -13.65 14.75
C ARG A 19 0.52 -13.10 13.33
N LEU A 20 -0.07 -13.88 12.43
CA LEU A 20 -0.25 -13.50 11.02
C LEU A 20 -1.30 -12.39 10.80
N THR A 21 -2.13 -12.07 11.79
CA THR A 21 -3.12 -10.98 11.69
C THR A 21 -2.51 -9.57 11.77
N ARG A 22 -1.23 -9.46 12.15
CA ARG A 22 -0.55 -8.18 12.38
C ARG A 22 0.83 -8.14 11.74
N GLY A 23 1.34 -6.94 11.47
CA GLY A 23 2.72 -6.76 11.01
C GLY A 23 3.76 -7.29 12.01
N HIS A 24 4.93 -7.61 11.47
CA HIS A 24 6.12 -7.93 12.24
C HIS A 24 7.05 -6.72 12.23
N SER A 25 7.52 -6.31 13.44
CA SER A 25 8.25 -5.06 13.54
C SER A 25 7.46 -3.88 12.95
N GLU A 26 8.10 -2.86 12.38
CA GLU A 26 7.38 -1.71 11.83
C GLU A 26 7.02 -1.88 10.34
N PHE A 27 7.89 -2.55 9.57
CA PHE A 27 7.82 -2.59 8.10
C PHE A 27 7.94 -3.99 7.50
N PHE A 28 7.38 -4.98 8.16
CA PHE A 28 7.29 -6.33 7.60
C PHE A 28 5.88 -6.87 7.68
N PHE A 29 5.41 -7.52 6.62
CA PHE A 29 4.33 -8.48 6.79
C PHE A 29 4.78 -9.64 7.66
N PRO A 30 3.86 -10.22 8.43
CA PRO A 30 4.19 -11.32 9.33
C PRO A 30 4.61 -12.56 8.56
N GLY A 31 5.37 -13.43 9.23
CA GLY A 31 5.81 -14.70 8.69
C GLY A 31 5.87 -15.79 9.74
N VAL A 32 5.97 -17.03 9.25
CA VAL A 32 6.26 -18.26 9.98
C VAL A 32 7.30 -19.02 9.13
N PRO A 33 8.58 -18.58 9.13
CA PRO A 33 9.60 -19.09 8.21
C PRO A 33 9.77 -20.61 8.27
N GLU A 34 9.63 -21.19 9.46
CA GLU A 34 9.70 -22.61 9.71
C GLU A 34 8.60 -23.43 8.99
N LYS A 35 7.53 -22.75 8.56
CA LYS A 35 6.44 -23.33 7.76
C LYS A 35 6.42 -22.82 6.31
N GLY A 36 7.50 -22.19 5.87
CA GLY A 36 7.63 -21.68 4.50
C GLY A 36 6.82 -20.41 4.23
N ILE A 37 6.51 -19.63 5.28
CA ILE A 37 5.87 -18.31 5.18
C ILE A 37 6.90 -17.26 5.62
N PRO A 38 7.77 -16.75 4.73
CA PRO A 38 8.76 -15.76 5.10
C PRO A 38 8.15 -14.39 5.40
N TYR A 39 8.90 -13.56 6.12
CA TYR A 39 8.57 -12.14 6.26
C TYR A 39 8.72 -11.41 4.94
N VAL A 40 7.86 -10.42 4.67
CA VAL A 40 7.96 -9.57 3.48
C VAL A 40 8.26 -8.14 3.89
N TYR A 41 9.38 -7.61 3.41
CA TYR A 41 9.82 -6.24 3.71
C TYR A 41 9.00 -5.22 2.92
N LEU A 42 8.56 -4.17 3.62
CA LEU A 42 7.75 -3.06 3.11
C LEU A 42 8.57 -1.77 3.14
N SER A 43 8.35 -0.85 2.22
CA SER A 43 8.94 0.50 2.29
C SER A 43 7.88 1.56 2.06
N ASP A 44 7.93 2.60 2.91
CA ASP A 44 7.27 3.86 2.54
C ASP A 44 7.91 4.39 1.28
N ALA A 45 7.13 4.87 0.41
CA ALA A 45 7.44 5.88 -0.59
C ALA A 45 6.35 5.96 -1.65
N THR A 46 6.18 7.15 -2.22
CA THR A 46 5.60 7.30 -3.55
C THR A 46 6.65 7.86 -4.50
N GLN A 47 7.60 8.62 -3.99
CA GLN A 47 8.62 9.39 -4.72
C GLN A 47 10.01 8.75 -4.69
N GLY A 48 10.08 7.44 -4.67
CA GLY A 48 11.33 6.68 -4.52
C GLY A 48 11.32 5.81 -3.27
N VAL A 49 12.43 5.21 -2.94
CA VAL A 49 12.56 4.22 -1.87
C VAL A 49 13.06 4.85 -0.59
N HIS A 50 12.37 4.61 0.52
CA HIS A 50 12.86 5.06 1.81
C HIS A 50 13.94 4.12 2.35
N ILE A 51 15.18 4.58 2.39
CA ILE A 51 16.30 3.83 2.95
C ILE A 51 16.26 3.88 4.48
N ARG A 52 16.11 2.72 5.11
CA ARG A 52 16.11 2.59 6.57
C ARG A 52 17.44 2.00 7.05
N ARG A 53 18.30 2.82 7.63
CA ARG A 53 19.64 2.43 8.05
C ARG A 53 19.70 1.64 9.37
N ASN A 54 18.64 1.68 10.18
CA ASN A 54 18.60 1.11 11.53
C ASN A 54 17.38 0.21 11.74
N LEU A 55 17.15 -0.75 10.84
CA LEU A 55 16.17 -1.80 11.11
C LEU A 55 16.68 -2.65 12.28
N LYS A 56 16.13 -2.43 13.47
CA LYS A 56 16.37 -3.24 14.67
C LYS A 56 15.60 -4.55 14.55
N ASP A 57 15.93 -5.35 13.54
CA ASP A 57 15.14 -6.53 13.25
C ASP A 57 15.98 -7.80 13.15
N THR A 58 15.37 -8.92 13.52
CA THR A 58 15.93 -10.25 13.34
C THR A 58 15.92 -10.70 11.88
N VAL A 59 15.16 -9.99 11.02
CA VAL A 59 15.09 -10.26 9.59
C VAL A 59 16.20 -9.52 8.87
N THR A 60 17.15 -10.27 8.32
CA THR A 60 18.25 -9.69 7.53
C THR A 60 17.72 -9.31 6.15
N VAL A 61 17.71 -8.02 5.84
CA VAL A 61 17.43 -7.49 4.50
C VAL A 61 18.63 -6.70 4.01
N ARG A 62 18.95 -6.82 2.73
CA ARG A 62 19.91 -5.91 2.10
C ARG A 62 19.22 -4.55 1.96
N GLN A 63 19.89 -3.50 2.43
CA GLN A 63 19.44 -2.13 2.24
C GLN A 63 20.21 -1.49 1.10
N LEU A 64 19.55 -0.57 0.39
CA LEU A 64 20.21 0.30 -0.56
C LEU A 64 21.11 1.30 0.17
N ASP A 65 22.28 1.59 -0.41
CA ASP A 65 23.14 2.67 0.08
C ASP A 65 22.63 4.04 -0.37
N LYS A 66 21.94 4.09 -1.49
CA LYS A 66 21.33 5.29 -2.09
C LYS A 66 20.05 4.94 -2.84
N SER A 67 19.20 5.93 -3.07
CA SER A 67 18.03 5.85 -3.95
C SER A 67 17.85 7.19 -4.68
N VAL A 68 17.14 7.18 -5.81
CA VAL A 68 16.78 8.41 -6.50
C VAL A 68 15.61 9.08 -5.78
N ALA A 69 15.72 10.39 -5.57
CA ALA A 69 14.60 11.21 -5.12
C ALA A 69 13.80 11.65 -6.36
N PHE A 70 12.76 10.91 -6.65
CA PHE A 70 11.86 11.19 -7.75
C PHE A 70 10.97 12.41 -7.44
N PRO A 71 10.48 13.13 -8.47
CA PRO A 71 9.53 14.24 -8.29
C PRO A 71 8.23 13.80 -7.60
N ALA A 72 7.54 14.78 -7.01
CA ALA A 72 6.23 14.55 -6.40
C ALA A 72 5.23 13.99 -7.44
N PRO A 73 4.32 13.06 -7.05
CA PRO A 73 3.34 12.49 -7.97
C PRO A 73 2.47 13.50 -8.70
N VAL A 74 2.16 14.63 -8.07
CA VAL A 74 1.44 15.73 -8.74
C VAL A 74 2.22 16.29 -9.93
N MET A 75 3.55 16.30 -9.86
CA MET A 75 4.42 16.74 -10.97
C MET A 75 4.42 15.70 -12.10
N LEU A 76 4.47 14.41 -11.73
CA LEU A 76 4.32 13.32 -12.69
C LEU A 76 2.94 13.37 -13.37
N ALA A 77 1.87 13.64 -12.65
CA ALA A 77 0.52 13.77 -13.20
C ALA A 77 0.41 14.94 -14.18
N ALA A 78 1.10 16.05 -13.89
CA ALA A 78 1.13 17.22 -14.77
C ALA A 78 1.83 16.97 -16.13
N SER A 79 2.52 15.84 -16.31
CA SER A 79 3.03 15.42 -17.62
C SER A 79 1.92 14.91 -18.55
N PHE A 80 0.79 14.44 -18.03
CA PHE A 80 -0.27 13.74 -18.74
C PHE A 80 0.23 12.53 -19.55
N ASP A 81 1.36 11.93 -19.16
CA ASP A 81 2.03 10.85 -19.86
C ASP A 81 2.01 9.53 -19.08
N ASN A 82 1.17 8.61 -19.53
CA ASN A 82 1.06 7.28 -18.94
C ASN A 82 2.31 6.40 -19.16
N ALA A 83 3.03 6.60 -20.27
CA ALA A 83 4.24 5.84 -20.55
C ALA A 83 5.36 6.26 -19.58
N LEU A 84 5.55 7.56 -19.40
CA LEU A 84 6.48 8.11 -18.42
C LEU A 84 6.13 7.67 -17.01
N SER A 85 4.84 7.62 -16.66
CA SER A 85 4.40 7.12 -15.35
C SER A 85 4.72 5.64 -15.14
N ALA A 86 4.60 4.82 -16.18
CA ALA A 86 5.01 3.42 -16.12
C ALA A 86 6.54 3.28 -15.95
N ASP A 87 7.32 4.10 -16.68
CA ASP A 87 8.79 4.12 -16.56
C ASP A 87 9.25 4.58 -15.18
N TYR A 88 8.60 5.61 -14.63
CA TYR A 88 8.83 6.06 -13.26
C TYR A 88 8.53 4.92 -12.24
N GLY A 89 7.36 4.26 -12.37
CA GLY A 89 7.00 3.14 -11.51
C GLY A 89 8.01 1.98 -11.60
N ARG A 90 8.49 1.67 -12.81
CA ARG A 90 9.51 0.63 -13.03
C ARG A 90 10.84 0.99 -12.37
N ALA A 91 11.33 2.21 -12.54
CA ALA A 91 12.58 2.66 -11.93
C ALA A 91 12.53 2.55 -10.39
N VAL A 92 11.43 3.01 -9.76
CA VAL A 92 11.22 2.84 -8.32
C VAL A 92 11.15 1.36 -7.93
N GLY A 93 10.49 0.52 -8.74
CA GLY A 93 10.38 -0.92 -8.50
C GLY A 93 11.72 -1.65 -8.59
N GLU A 94 12.59 -1.25 -9.50
CA GLU A 94 13.96 -1.80 -9.61
C GLU A 94 14.80 -1.46 -8.37
N GLU A 95 14.69 -0.23 -7.85
CA GLU A 95 15.34 0.13 -6.59
C GLU A 95 14.76 -0.64 -5.40
N CYS A 96 13.45 -0.85 -5.35
CA CYS A 96 12.83 -1.72 -4.34
C CYS A 96 13.43 -3.13 -4.40
N ARG A 97 13.54 -3.70 -5.60
CA ARG A 97 14.13 -5.04 -5.79
C ARG A 97 15.58 -5.11 -5.35
N ALA A 98 16.38 -4.10 -5.67
CA ALA A 98 17.77 -4.02 -5.21
C ALA A 98 17.89 -3.90 -3.69
N GLY A 99 16.93 -3.24 -3.03
CA GLY A 99 16.84 -3.09 -1.59
C GLY A 99 16.17 -4.26 -0.85
N GLY A 100 15.77 -5.33 -1.55
CA GLY A 100 15.08 -6.46 -0.93
C GLY A 100 13.65 -6.17 -0.50
N ILE A 101 13.05 -5.08 -1.01
CA ILE A 101 11.69 -4.66 -0.70
C ILE A 101 10.70 -5.44 -1.57
N GLY A 102 9.78 -6.14 -0.92
CA GLY A 102 8.71 -6.88 -1.59
C GLY A 102 7.51 -6.03 -1.94
N VAL A 103 7.17 -5.06 -1.08
CA VAL A 103 5.99 -4.20 -1.24
C VAL A 103 6.36 -2.73 -1.07
N LEU A 104 6.02 -1.91 -2.06
CA LEU A 104 6.05 -0.46 -1.92
C LEU A 104 4.69 0.04 -1.45
N LEU A 105 4.69 0.86 -0.38
CA LEU A 105 3.47 1.46 0.18
C LEU A 105 3.04 2.70 -0.63
N GLY A 106 2.69 2.44 -1.86
CA GLY A 106 2.27 3.42 -2.86
C GLY A 106 1.69 2.75 -4.12
N PRO A 107 1.07 3.54 -4.98
CA PRO A 107 0.93 5.00 -4.95
C PRO A 107 -0.18 5.50 -4.01
N GLY A 108 -0.08 6.77 -3.59
CA GLY A 108 -1.17 7.50 -2.94
C GLY A 108 -2.11 8.10 -3.98
N VAL A 109 -3.42 7.83 -3.87
CA VAL A 109 -4.41 8.26 -4.87
C VAL A 109 -5.58 9.05 -4.28
N ASN A 110 -5.42 9.59 -3.07
CA ASN A 110 -6.43 10.48 -2.52
C ASN A 110 -6.52 11.76 -3.35
N ILE A 111 -7.74 12.26 -3.49
CA ILE A 111 -7.98 13.51 -4.23
C ILE A 111 -7.57 14.70 -3.37
N ALA A 112 -6.78 15.61 -3.92
CA ALA A 112 -6.30 16.84 -3.30
C ALA A 112 -7.45 17.86 -3.16
N ARG A 113 -8.46 17.52 -2.36
CA ARG A 113 -9.67 18.33 -2.15
C ARG A 113 -9.40 19.57 -1.31
N ASN A 114 -8.54 19.44 -0.30
CA ASN A 114 -8.14 20.52 0.58
C ASN A 114 -6.69 20.89 0.30
N SER A 115 -6.43 22.10 -0.15
CA SER A 115 -5.09 22.61 -0.44
C SER A 115 -4.16 22.61 0.78
N GLN A 116 -4.71 22.65 1.99
CA GLN A 116 -3.97 22.60 3.25
C GLN A 116 -3.71 21.16 3.76
N CYS A 117 -4.07 20.13 3.01
CA CYS A 117 -3.75 18.77 3.40
C CYS A 117 -2.23 18.55 3.30
N GLY A 118 -1.59 18.22 4.43
CA GLY A 118 -0.15 18.04 4.53
C GLY A 118 0.42 16.86 3.72
N ARG A 119 -0.43 16.06 3.07
CA ARG A 119 -0.03 14.92 2.23
C ARG A 119 -0.32 15.11 0.74
N ASN A 120 -0.75 16.30 0.31
CA ASN A 120 -0.98 16.56 -1.12
C ASN A 120 0.26 16.31 -1.99
N TYR A 121 1.46 16.44 -1.42
CA TYR A 121 2.71 16.18 -2.13
C TYR A 121 2.87 14.73 -2.60
N GLU A 122 2.21 13.76 -1.97
CA GLU A 122 2.29 12.35 -2.35
C GLU A 122 1.11 11.85 -3.20
N TYR A 123 0.17 12.75 -3.54
CA TYR A 123 -0.99 12.47 -4.38
C TYR A 123 -0.83 13.09 -5.77
N PHE A 124 -1.63 12.61 -6.75
CA PHE A 124 -1.49 13.01 -8.15
C PHE A 124 -2.24 14.30 -8.50
N GLY A 125 -3.15 14.77 -7.67
CA GLY A 125 -3.89 16.01 -7.90
C GLY A 125 -5.35 15.95 -7.47
N GLU A 126 -6.15 16.86 -8.03
CA GLU A 126 -7.57 17.02 -7.69
C GLU A 126 -8.53 16.35 -8.70
N ASP A 127 -8.04 15.99 -9.89
CA ASP A 127 -8.83 15.33 -10.92
C ASP A 127 -8.81 13.81 -10.75
N PRO A 128 -9.97 13.15 -10.55
CA PRO A 128 -10.02 11.71 -10.32
C PRO A 128 -9.67 10.87 -11.56
N LEU A 129 -9.93 11.36 -12.77
CA LEU A 129 -9.60 10.64 -13.98
C LEU A 129 -8.09 10.64 -14.20
N LEU A 130 -7.46 11.82 -14.16
CA LEU A 130 -6.01 11.96 -14.31
C LEU A 130 -5.27 11.18 -13.23
N THR A 131 -5.70 11.31 -11.96
CA THR A 131 -5.14 10.54 -10.85
C THR A 131 -5.20 9.04 -11.13
N GLY A 132 -6.34 8.54 -11.58
CA GLY A 132 -6.52 7.12 -11.86
C GLY A 132 -5.68 6.61 -13.02
N GLU A 133 -5.60 7.35 -14.13
CA GLU A 133 -4.82 6.97 -15.31
C GLU A 133 -3.31 6.92 -14.99
N ILE A 134 -2.77 7.98 -14.42
CA ILE A 134 -1.34 8.07 -14.08
C ILE A 134 -0.97 7.06 -12.98
N ALA A 135 -1.78 6.92 -11.91
CA ALA A 135 -1.52 5.96 -10.85
C ALA A 135 -1.60 4.51 -11.32
N SER A 136 -2.54 4.18 -12.21
CA SER A 136 -2.64 2.82 -12.76
C SER A 136 -1.45 2.47 -13.65
N ALA A 137 -0.93 3.41 -14.42
CA ALA A 137 0.30 3.24 -15.20
C ALA A 137 1.52 3.04 -14.29
N TYR A 138 1.64 3.84 -13.22
CA TYR A 138 2.65 3.66 -12.17
C TYR A 138 2.60 2.25 -11.57
N VAL A 139 1.40 1.76 -11.19
CA VAL A 139 1.21 0.41 -10.63
C VAL A 139 1.72 -0.66 -11.60
N ARG A 140 1.36 -0.58 -12.89
CA ARG A 140 1.85 -1.53 -13.90
C ARG A 140 3.36 -1.51 -14.02
N GLY A 141 3.97 -0.33 -14.08
CA GLY A 141 5.43 -0.17 -14.14
C GLY A 141 6.12 -0.77 -12.92
N LEU A 142 5.68 -0.42 -11.72
CA LEU A 142 6.22 -0.92 -10.46
C LEU A 142 6.13 -2.46 -10.38
N GLN A 143 4.95 -3.01 -10.66
CA GLN A 143 4.72 -4.46 -10.54
C GLN A 143 5.41 -5.28 -11.63
N SER A 144 5.76 -4.68 -12.77
CA SER A 144 6.55 -5.36 -13.81
C SER A 144 7.95 -5.79 -13.34
N THR A 145 8.50 -5.13 -12.31
CA THR A 145 9.78 -5.50 -11.69
C THR A 145 9.66 -6.65 -10.70
N GLY A 146 8.42 -6.96 -10.32
CA GLY A 146 8.10 -7.92 -9.28
C GLY A 146 8.02 -7.32 -7.87
N THR A 147 8.11 -6.01 -7.71
CA THR A 147 7.72 -5.32 -6.47
C THR A 147 6.20 -5.15 -6.48
N ALA A 148 5.54 -5.50 -5.39
CA ALA A 148 4.10 -5.33 -5.27
C ALA A 148 3.75 -3.88 -4.91
N ALA A 149 2.70 -3.33 -5.53
CA ALA A 149 2.15 -2.03 -5.20
C ALA A 149 1.07 -2.13 -4.11
N CYS A 150 0.99 -1.09 -3.26
CA CYS A 150 -0.07 -0.92 -2.28
C CYS A 150 -0.74 0.44 -2.46
N VAL A 151 -1.87 0.49 -3.18
CA VAL A 151 -2.60 1.75 -3.38
C VAL A 151 -3.20 2.26 -2.08
N LYS A 152 -3.09 3.56 -1.81
CA LYS A 152 -3.47 4.18 -0.54
C LYS A 152 -4.04 5.59 -0.71
N HIS A 153 -4.76 6.15 0.25
CA HIS A 153 -5.29 5.55 1.50
C HIS A 153 -6.79 5.38 1.33
N PHE A 154 -7.28 4.17 1.41
CA PHE A 154 -8.69 3.86 1.20
C PHE A 154 -9.47 4.11 2.49
N LEU A 155 -10.29 5.16 2.64
CA LEU A 155 -10.80 6.03 1.60
C LEU A 155 -10.98 7.46 2.17
N CYS A 156 -10.94 8.48 1.30
CA CYS A 156 -11.27 9.87 1.64
C CYS A 156 -10.36 10.52 2.71
N ASN A 157 -9.06 10.24 2.71
CA ASN A 157 -8.08 10.90 3.57
C ASN A 157 -7.74 12.29 3.02
N GLY A 158 -8.65 13.25 3.15
CA GLY A 158 -8.54 14.60 2.59
C GLY A 158 -7.94 15.65 3.53
N THR A 159 -7.53 15.27 4.75
CA THR A 159 -6.87 16.16 5.72
C THR A 159 -5.98 15.36 6.68
N GLU A 160 -4.86 15.97 7.07
CA GLU A 160 -3.98 15.44 8.11
C GLU A 160 -4.30 16.02 9.50
N PHE A 161 -5.11 17.09 9.56
CA PHE A 161 -5.52 17.66 10.83
C PHE A 161 -6.42 16.70 11.60
N TYR A 162 -5.96 16.28 12.77
CA TYR A 162 -6.61 15.26 13.61
C TYR A 162 -7.00 13.98 12.82
N ARG A 163 -6.19 13.54 11.86
CA ARG A 163 -6.49 12.44 10.92
C ARG A 163 -7.05 11.17 11.56
N ARG A 164 -6.65 10.85 12.80
CA ARG A 164 -7.16 9.70 13.56
C ARG A 164 -8.53 9.91 14.19
N ARG A 165 -9.06 11.15 14.18
CA ARG A 165 -10.36 11.54 14.76
C ARG A 165 -11.28 12.22 13.75
N SER A 166 -10.74 12.67 12.63
CA SER A 166 -11.52 13.30 11.58
C SER A 166 -12.55 12.33 10.99
N ASN A 167 -13.65 12.90 10.51
CA ASN A 167 -14.71 12.15 9.87
C ASN A 167 -15.02 12.81 8.51
N SER A 168 -14.72 12.11 7.44
CA SER A 168 -15.08 12.52 6.09
C SER A 168 -16.55 12.15 5.85
N VAL A 169 -17.41 13.17 5.84
CA VAL A 169 -18.83 13.01 5.51
C VAL A 169 -18.97 13.19 4.00
N VAL A 170 -19.29 12.14 3.30
CA VAL A 170 -19.32 12.10 1.83
C VAL A 170 -20.61 11.40 1.38
N ASP A 171 -21.36 12.06 0.51
CA ASP A 171 -22.55 11.46 -0.07
C ASP A 171 -22.21 10.37 -1.11
N SER A 172 -23.19 9.56 -1.43
CA SER A 172 -23.03 8.38 -2.31
C SER A 172 -22.60 8.73 -3.73
N ARG A 173 -22.99 9.90 -4.25
CA ARG A 173 -22.63 10.35 -5.60
C ARG A 173 -21.19 10.82 -5.63
N ALA A 174 -20.79 11.73 -4.73
CA ALA A 174 -19.42 12.22 -4.64
C ALA A 174 -18.44 11.09 -4.39
N LEU A 175 -18.82 10.09 -3.57
CA LEU A 175 -18.00 8.92 -3.32
C LEU A 175 -17.66 8.17 -4.62
N ARG A 176 -18.66 7.93 -5.49
CA ARG A 176 -18.52 7.15 -6.72
C ARG A 176 -17.97 7.94 -7.90
N GLU A 177 -18.21 9.23 -7.95
CA GLU A 177 -17.75 10.05 -9.07
C GLU A 177 -16.35 10.63 -8.86
N ILE A 178 -15.92 10.80 -7.60
CA ILE A 178 -14.67 11.48 -7.27
C ILE A 178 -13.67 10.58 -6.53
N TYR A 179 -14.10 9.92 -5.44
CA TYR A 179 -13.15 9.27 -4.53
C TYR A 179 -12.84 7.82 -4.87
N LEU A 180 -13.79 7.07 -5.43
CA LEU A 180 -13.58 5.67 -5.81
C LEU A 180 -12.86 5.48 -7.16
N PRO A 181 -13.04 6.34 -8.19
CA PRO A 181 -12.47 6.08 -9.51
C PRO A 181 -10.96 5.85 -9.55
N PRO A 182 -10.10 6.60 -8.84
CA PRO A 182 -8.66 6.32 -8.82
C PRO A 182 -8.31 4.93 -8.27
N PHE A 183 -9.00 4.49 -7.23
CA PHE A 183 -8.82 3.14 -6.70
C PHE A 183 -9.28 2.08 -7.69
N LYS A 184 -10.45 2.30 -8.34
CA LYS A 184 -10.95 1.38 -9.36
C LYS A 184 -9.95 1.20 -10.50
N LYS A 185 -9.35 2.27 -10.99
CA LYS A 185 -8.31 2.21 -12.04
C LYS A 185 -7.09 1.42 -11.61
N CYS A 186 -6.62 1.59 -10.36
CA CYS A 186 -5.51 0.81 -9.81
C CYS A 186 -5.89 -0.68 -9.62
N ILE A 187 -7.13 -0.96 -9.22
CA ILE A 187 -7.65 -2.34 -9.10
C ILE A 187 -7.69 -3.01 -10.48
N ASP A 188 -8.19 -2.31 -11.49
CA ASP A 188 -8.24 -2.82 -12.88
C ASP A 188 -6.83 -3.00 -13.48
N ALA A 189 -5.84 -2.26 -12.98
CA ALA A 189 -4.43 -2.47 -13.30
C ALA A 189 -3.79 -3.64 -12.55
N GLY A 190 -4.53 -4.34 -11.69
CA GLY A 190 -4.07 -5.51 -10.96
C GLY A 190 -3.23 -5.20 -9.73
N VAL A 191 -3.49 -4.10 -9.02
CA VAL A 191 -2.76 -3.74 -7.80
C VAL A 191 -2.80 -4.86 -6.75
N ALA A 192 -1.64 -5.15 -6.14
CA ALA A 192 -1.49 -6.25 -5.20
C ALA A 192 -2.16 -5.98 -3.84
N PHE A 193 -2.05 -4.76 -3.32
CA PHE A 193 -2.54 -4.41 -1.99
C PHE A 193 -3.32 -3.10 -2.00
N VAL A 194 -4.25 -2.97 -1.05
CA VAL A 194 -4.91 -1.72 -0.70
C VAL A 194 -4.66 -1.43 0.77
N MET A 195 -4.27 -0.18 1.08
CA MET A 195 -4.14 0.30 2.46
C MET A 195 -5.34 1.17 2.82
N THR A 196 -6.00 0.86 3.94
CA THR A 196 -7.07 1.70 4.50
C THR A 196 -6.52 2.98 5.09
N SER A 197 -7.38 3.97 5.33
CA SER A 197 -6.97 5.29 5.81
C SER A 197 -7.13 5.47 7.33
N TYR A 198 -6.60 6.58 7.85
CA TYR A 198 -6.71 6.93 9.28
C TYR A 198 -8.08 7.43 9.69
N ASN A 199 -8.77 8.13 8.80
CA ASN A 199 -10.00 8.85 9.10
C ASN A 199 -11.21 7.93 9.23
N ARG A 200 -12.27 8.47 9.79
CA ARG A 200 -13.60 7.89 9.64
C ARG A 200 -14.21 8.32 8.32
N LEU A 201 -14.98 7.42 7.74
CA LEU A 201 -15.86 7.70 6.61
C LEU A 201 -17.30 7.52 7.09
N ASN A 202 -18.09 8.58 7.03
CA ASN A 202 -19.49 8.58 7.47
C ASN A 202 -19.69 7.97 8.87
N GLY A 203 -18.78 8.28 9.80
CA GLY A 203 -18.86 7.91 11.21
C GLY A 203 -18.02 6.70 11.63
N GLU A 204 -17.55 5.84 10.70
CA GLU A 204 -16.76 4.65 11.02
C GLU A 204 -15.32 4.69 10.49
N TRP A 205 -14.34 4.22 11.27
CA TRP A 205 -12.95 4.13 10.82
C TRP A 205 -12.81 3.14 9.68
N THR A 206 -12.18 3.58 8.60
CA THR A 206 -12.10 2.79 7.36
C THR A 206 -11.42 1.44 7.55
N GLY A 207 -10.39 1.34 8.40
CA GLY A 207 -9.66 0.10 8.65
C GLY A 207 -10.43 -0.98 9.44
N GLN A 208 -11.64 -0.68 9.91
CA GLN A 208 -12.51 -1.61 10.63
C GLN A 208 -13.95 -1.55 10.15
N SER A 209 -14.20 -0.89 9.00
CA SER A 209 -15.52 -0.69 8.44
C SER A 209 -15.86 -1.78 7.41
N HIS A 210 -16.87 -2.58 7.71
CA HIS A 210 -17.44 -3.55 6.77
C HIS A 210 -17.98 -2.84 5.51
N ALA A 211 -18.63 -1.69 5.69
CA ALA A 211 -19.16 -0.91 4.56
C ALA A 211 -18.04 -0.44 3.62
N ALA A 212 -16.90 0.03 4.18
CA ALA A 212 -15.78 0.48 3.36
C ALA A 212 -15.05 -0.68 2.68
N ILE A 213 -14.71 -1.75 3.42
CA ILE A 213 -13.84 -2.81 2.89
C ILE A 213 -14.66 -3.88 2.17
N ASP A 214 -15.66 -4.44 2.82
CA ASP A 214 -16.39 -5.57 2.22
C ASP A 214 -17.38 -5.09 1.16
N SER A 215 -18.22 -4.09 1.49
CA SER A 215 -19.25 -3.65 0.55
C SER A 215 -18.69 -2.83 -0.60
N LEU A 216 -17.91 -1.75 -0.33
CA LEU A 216 -17.41 -0.89 -1.40
C LEU A 216 -16.18 -1.51 -2.09
N LEU A 217 -15.11 -1.81 -1.36
CA LEU A 217 -13.86 -2.23 -1.99
C LEU A 217 -13.97 -3.62 -2.63
N ARG A 218 -14.52 -4.60 -1.90
CA ARG A 218 -14.66 -5.97 -2.43
C ARG A 218 -15.91 -6.16 -3.28
N GLY A 219 -17.05 -5.69 -2.80
CA GLY A 219 -18.34 -5.87 -3.48
C GLY A 219 -18.46 -5.01 -4.73
N GLU A 220 -18.28 -3.69 -4.60
CA GLU A 220 -18.52 -2.75 -5.71
C GLU A 220 -17.32 -2.61 -6.65
N LEU A 221 -16.09 -2.44 -6.09
CA LEU A 221 -14.90 -2.29 -6.91
C LEU A 221 -14.27 -3.61 -7.37
N GLY A 222 -14.68 -4.75 -6.78
CA GLY A 222 -14.23 -6.08 -7.18
C GLY A 222 -12.83 -6.47 -6.71
N PHE A 223 -12.26 -5.80 -5.70
CA PHE A 223 -10.92 -6.10 -5.19
C PHE A 223 -10.89 -7.44 -4.47
N ARG A 224 -9.96 -8.34 -4.86
CA ARG A 224 -9.87 -9.71 -4.31
C ARG A 224 -8.59 -9.96 -3.50
N ASN A 225 -7.59 -9.12 -3.66
CA ASN A 225 -6.31 -9.25 -2.99
C ASN A 225 -6.34 -8.73 -1.54
N ALA A 226 -5.18 -8.68 -0.89
CA ALA A 226 -5.10 -8.36 0.53
C ALA A 226 -5.25 -6.85 0.83
N VAL A 227 -5.95 -6.58 1.93
CA VAL A 227 -6.15 -5.24 2.51
C VAL A 227 -5.33 -5.13 3.78
N MET A 228 -4.52 -4.08 3.88
CA MET A 228 -3.77 -3.75 5.08
C MET A 228 -4.27 -2.46 5.73
N SER A 229 -4.10 -2.32 7.04
CA SER A 229 -4.40 -1.07 7.72
C SER A 229 -3.27 -0.05 7.53
N ASP A 230 -3.57 1.23 7.61
CA ASP A 230 -2.55 2.23 7.91
C ASP A 230 -2.03 2.05 9.36
N TRP A 231 -0.89 2.67 9.69
CA TRP A 231 -0.17 2.44 10.96
C TRP A 231 -0.98 2.85 12.17
N SER A 232 -1.37 1.86 12.99
CA SER A 232 -2.17 2.08 14.22
C SER A 232 -3.51 2.79 13.96
N SER A 233 -4.18 2.47 12.85
CA SER A 233 -5.44 3.10 12.41
C SER A 233 -6.70 2.30 12.74
N VAL A 234 -6.58 1.20 13.50
CA VAL A 234 -7.71 0.36 13.93
C VAL A 234 -7.83 0.32 15.46
N TYR A 235 -9.04 0.21 15.95
CA TYR A 235 -9.36 0.43 17.36
C TYR A 235 -10.21 -0.70 17.98
N ASP A 236 -10.95 -1.46 17.17
CA ASP A 236 -11.85 -2.55 17.59
C ASP A 236 -11.52 -3.81 16.78
N MET A 237 -10.90 -4.81 17.43
CA MET A 237 -10.44 -6.01 16.75
C MET A 237 -11.58 -6.96 16.32
N GLU A 238 -12.74 -6.94 16.97
CA GLU A 238 -13.90 -7.69 16.50
C GLU A 238 -14.40 -7.12 15.17
N LYS A 239 -14.51 -5.80 15.07
CA LYS A 239 -14.87 -5.12 13.82
C LYS A 239 -13.84 -5.35 12.73
N VAL A 240 -12.54 -5.33 13.06
CA VAL A 240 -11.45 -5.61 12.11
C VAL A 240 -11.62 -6.99 11.47
N VAL A 241 -11.83 -8.03 12.27
CA VAL A 241 -12.03 -9.40 11.75
C VAL A 241 -13.26 -9.49 10.85
N ARG A 242 -14.33 -8.78 11.19
CA ARG A 242 -15.59 -8.77 10.44
C ARG A 242 -15.60 -7.86 9.23
N SER A 243 -14.64 -6.93 9.12
CA SER A 243 -14.63 -5.89 8.06
C SER A 243 -14.06 -6.36 6.73
N GLY A 244 -13.33 -7.48 6.70
CA GLY A 244 -12.57 -7.91 5.52
C GLY A 244 -11.13 -7.38 5.47
N GLN A 245 -10.65 -6.72 6.55
CA GLN A 245 -9.25 -6.35 6.76
C GLN A 245 -8.41 -7.62 6.92
N ASN A 246 -7.19 -7.65 6.34
CA ASN A 246 -6.37 -8.88 6.32
C ASN A 246 -5.16 -8.80 7.25
N VAL A 247 -4.53 -7.63 7.36
CA VAL A 247 -3.37 -7.44 8.24
C VAL A 247 -3.38 -6.05 8.87
N VAL A 248 -3.08 -5.99 10.17
CA VAL A 248 -3.03 -4.74 10.94
C VAL A 248 -1.57 -4.28 11.08
N MET A 249 -1.27 -3.09 10.60
CA MET A 249 0.07 -2.52 10.64
C MET A 249 0.22 -1.43 11.71
N PRO A 250 1.37 -1.34 12.36
CA PRO A 250 2.45 -2.33 12.45
C PRO A 250 2.04 -3.53 13.31
N GLY A 251 0.88 -3.42 13.96
CA GLY A 251 0.36 -4.36 14.94
C GLY A 251 0.99 -4.19 16.33
N SER A 252 0.32 -4.74 17.32
CA SER A 252 0.78 -4.68 18.71
C SER A 252 0.41 -5.95 19.47
N SER A 253 1.15 -6.23 20.54
CA SER A 253 0.83 -7.35 21.44
C SER A 253 -0.55 -7.19 22.10
N ARG A 254 -1.04 -5.95 22.24
CA ARG A 254 -2.40 -5.69 22.76
C ARG A 254 -3.45 -6.25 21.81
N GLN A 255 -3.31 -6.00 20.51
CA GLN A 255 -4.26 -6.49 19.50
C GLN A 255 -4.32 -8.01 19.44
N VAL A 256 -3.17 -8.69 19.61
CA VAL A 256 -3.13 -10.15 19.71
C VAL A 256 -3.91 -10.63 20.94
N ARG A 257 -3.66 -10.03 22.13
CA ARG A 257 -4.42 -10.37 23.35
C ARG A 257 -5.92 -10.09 23.21
N ASP A 258 -6.30 -9.02 22.52
CA ASP A 258 -7.72 -8.73 22.27
C ASP A 258 -8.35 -9.81 21.38
N LEU A 259 -7.65 -10.28 20.34
CA LEU A 259 -8.11 -11.40 19.50
C LEU A 259 -8.18 -12.72 20.27
N GLU A 260 -7.14 -13.05 21.06
CA GLU A 260 -7.16 -14.24 21.94
C GLU A 260 -8.37 -14.24 22.87
N ARG A 261 -8.67 -13.08 23.47
CA ARG A 261 -9.83 -12.91 24.34
C ARG A 261 -11.13 -13.12 23.57
N LEU A 262 -11.26 -12.54 22.36
CA LEU A 262 -12.46 -12.70 21.53
C LEU A 262 -12.69 -14.15 21.10
N VAL A 263 -11.62 -14.92 20.83
CA VAL A 263 -11.70 -16.36 20.55
C VAL A 263 -12.18 -17.12 21.79
N LYS A 264 -11.59 -16.84 22.97
CA LYS A 264 -11.98 -17.48 24.23
C LYS A 264 -13.42 -17.19 24.63
N GLU A 265 -13.91 -15.99 24.34
CA GLU A 265 -15.29 -15.57 24.57
C GLU A 265 -16.28 -16.11 23.53
N GLY A 266 -15.80 -16.78 22.49
CA GLY A 266 -16.63 -17.29 21.38
C GLY A 266 -17.22 -16.20 20.49
N LYS A 267 -16.69 -14.96 20.54
CA LYS A 267 -17.12 -13.85 19.70
C LYS A 267 -16.60 -13.94 18.26
N ILE A 268 -15.40 -14.51 18.11
CA ILE A 268 -14.82 -14.89 16.84
C ILE A 268 -14.34 -16.33 16.90
N THR A 269 -14.25 -16.97 15.75
CA THR A 269 -13.79 -18.34 15.61
C THR A 269 -12.40 -18.39 14.96
N GLU A 270 -11.74 -19.54 15.02
CA GLU A 270 -10.50 -19.76 14.26
C GLU A 270 -10.73 -19.61 12.75
N SER A 271 -11.88 -20.05 12.24
CA SER A 271 -12.26 -19.85 10.84
C SER A 271 -12.40 -18.36 10.47
N ASP A 272 -12.76 -17.48 11.41
CA ASP A 272 -12.76 -16.04 11.17
C ASP A 272 -11.34 -15.50 11.02
N LEU A 273 -10.37 -16.04 11.77
CA LEU A 273 -8.96 -15.71 11.61
C LEU A 273 -8.41 -16.24 10.28
N ASP A 274 -8.77 -17.46 9.89
CA ASP A 274 -8.39 -18.04 8.59
C ASP A 274 -8.89 -17.16 7.43
N ARG A 275 -10.14 -16.71 7.50
CA ARG A 275 -10.73 -15.80 6.51
C ARG A 275 -10.02 -14.43 6.47
N MET A 276 -9.54 -13.95 7.61
CA MET A 276 -8.75 -12.72 7.69
C MET A 276 -7.37 -12.89 7.05
N ILE A 277 -6.67 -14.00 7.32
CA ILE A 277 -5.28 -14.21 6.92
C ILE A 277 -5.16 -14.71 5.47
N ARG A 278 -6.08 -15.55 5.02
CA ARG A 278 -6.05 -16.22 3.71
C ARG A 278 -5.73 -15.26 2.54
N PRO A 279 -6.38 -14.09 2.41
CA PRO A 279 -6.06 -13.17 1.30
C PRO A 279 -4.62 -12.64 1.36
N LEU A 280 -4.04 -12.44 2.55
CA LEU A 280 -2.64 -12.03 2.68
C LEU A 280 -1.70 -13.11 2.13
N LEU A 281 -1.89 -14.35 2.57
CA LEU A 281 -1.08 -15.50 2.12
C LEU A 281 -1.22 -15.72 0.61
N THR A 282 -2.46 -15.71 0.11
CA THR A 282 -2.76 -15.87 -1.32
C THR A 282 -2.12 -14.77 -2.16
N THR A 283 -2.25 -13.50 -1.74
CA THR A 283 -1.67 -12.36 -2.47
C THR A 283 -0.14 -12.44 -2.48
N CYS A 284 0.49 -12.63 -1.33
CA CYS A 284 1.95 -12.75 -1.26
C CYS A 284 2.48 -13.90 -2.12
N ARG A 285 1.80 -15.04 -2.13
CA ARG A 285 2.16 -16.20 -2.98
C ARG A 285 1.96 -15.91 -4.46
N ALA A 286 0.81 -15.33 -4.85
CA ALA A 286 0.48 -15.01 -6.24
C ALA A 286 1.46 -14.00 -6.86
N PHE A 287 1.92 -13.03 -6.06
CA PHE A 287 2.91 -12.04 -6.50
C PHE A 287 4.36 -12.52 -6.34
N GLY A 288 4.58 -13.78 -5.93
CA GLY A 288 5.90 -14.40 -5.76
C GLY A 288 6.74 -13.76 -4.66
N LEU A 289 6.12 -13.13 -3.65
CA LEU A 289 6.83 -12.44 -2.57
C LEU A 289 7.50 -13.43 -1.61
N TYR A 290 7.00 -14.65 -1.53
CA TYR A 290 7.56 -15.72 -0.70
C TYR A 290 8.68 -16.53 -1.40
N ASP A 291 8.79 -16.43 -2.72
CA ASP A 291 9.77 -17.19 -3.51
C ASP A 291 11.06 -16.39 -3.78
N ARG A 292 11.10 -15.14 -3.34
CA ARG A 292 12.20 -14.23 -3.68
C ARG A 292 13.06 -13.96 -2.45
N PRO A 293 14.39 -13.99 -2.61
CA PRO A 293 15.27 -13.61 -1.52
C PRO A 293 15.01 -12.15 -1.13
N THR A 294 15.01 -11.89 0.18
CA THR A 294 14.90 -10.54 0.75
C THR A 294 16.09 -9.65 0.40
N ALA A 295 17.19 -10.23 -0.10
CA ALA A 295 18.33 -9.52 -0.63
C ALA A 295 18.48 -9.82 -2.12
N SER A 296 18.51 -8.79 -2.95
CA SER A 296 18.81 -8.90 -4.38
C SER A 296 20.25 -8.41 -4.61
N GLU A 297 21.04 -9.17 -5.39
CA GLU A 297 22.36 -8.77 -5.87
C GLU A 297 22.28 -7.85 -7.10
N ARG A 298 21.06 -7.45 -7.51
CA ARG A 298 20.89 -6.64 -8.70
C ARG A 298 21.47 -5.25 -8.50
N ASN A 299 22.35 -4.86 -9.40
CA ASN A 299 22.78 -3.48 -9.52
C ASN A 299 21.62 -2.65 -10.09
N CYS A 300 21.40 -1.47 -9.50
CA CYS A 300 20.49 -0.47 -10.05
C CYS A 300 21.25 0.47 -10.98
N ASP A 301 20.65 0.80 -12.11
CA ASP A 301 21.11 1.87 -12.97
C ASP A 301 20.53 3.21 -12.49
N PHE A 302 21.18 3.78 -11.47
CA PHE A 302 20.74 5.05 -10.89
C PHE A 302 20.81 6.23 -11.86
N ASP A 303 21.69 6.18 -12.88
CA ASP A 303 21.80 7.25 -13.87
C ASP A 303 20.59 7.21 -14.83
N ALA A 304 20.17 6.01 -15.24
CA ALA A 304 18.92 5.85 -15.99
C ALA A 304 17.70 6.28 -15.16
N HIS A 305 17.67 5.96 -13.85
CA HIS A 305 16.58 6.38 -12.97
C HIS A 305 16.55 7.90 -12.78
N CYS A 306 17.71 8.57 -12.67
CA CYS A 306 17.80 10.02 -12.65
C CYS A 306 17.27 10.63 -13.94
N ALA A 307 17.57 10.06 -15.11
CA ALA A 307 17.06 10.53 -16.38
C ALA A 307 15.51 10.44 -16.45
N VAL A 308 14.91 9.37 -15.94
CA VAL A 308 13.44 9.25 -15.82
C VAL A 308 12.88 10.31 -14.86
N ALA A 309 13.56 10.58 -13.73
CA ALA A 309 13.16 11.63 -12.81
C ALA A 309 13.19 13.01 -13.46
N GLU A 310 14.23 13.32 -14.23
CA GLU A 310 14.35 14.57 -14.98
C GLU A 310 13.26 14.72 -16.07
N LEU A 311 12.99 13.67 -16.83
CA LEU A 311 11.93 13.68 -17.86
C LEU A 311 10.56 14.00 -17.25
N SER A 312 10.29 13.57 -16.04
CA SER A 312 9.02 13.87 -15.37
C SER A 312 8.87 15.35 -14.94
N LEU A 313 9.92 16.16 -15.10
CA LEU A 313 9.95 17.59 -14.76
C LEU A 313 10.04 18.54 -15.98
N ILE A 314 10.25 18.03 -17.19
CA ILE A 314 10.52 18.88 -18.35
C ILE A 314 9.38 19.85 -18.69
N HIS A 315 8.12 19.49 -18.37
CA HIS A 315 6.95 20.35 -18.59
C HIS A 315 6.89 21.52 -17.57
N ILE A 316 7.63 21.45 -16.45
CA ILE A 316 7.75 22.52 -15.44
C ILE A 316 9.02 23.34 -15.66
N SER A 317 10.10 22.68 -16.07
CA SER A 317 11.44 23.26 -16.25
C SER A 317 11.82 23.40 -17.72
N GLU A 318 10.95 24.03 -18.50
CA GLU A 318 11.20 24.21 -19.92
C GLU A 318 12.45 25.05 -20.26
N PRO A 319 13.16 24.72 -21.35
CA PRO A 319 14.27 25.55 -21.88
C PRO A 319 13.89 27.00 -22.23
N THR A 320 12.62 27.26 -22.49
CA THR A 320 12.07 28.61 -22.68
C THR A 320 12.27 29.51 -21.44
N ARG A 321 12.36 28.97 -20.26
CA ARG A 321 12.65 29.73 -19.02
C ARG A 321 14.10 30.24 -19.02
N LEU A 322 15.04 29.49 -19.57
CA LEU A 322 16.45 29.92 -19.75
C LEU A 322 16.59 31.05 -20.78
N ARG A 323 15.74 31.09 -21.82
CA ARG A 323 15.75 32.17 -22.81
C ARG A 323 15.16 33.48 -22.28
N ARG A 324 14.35 33.46 -21.21
CA ARG A 324 13.77 34.65 -20.55
C ARG A 324 14.64 35.24 -19.45
N ILE A 325 15.65 34.51 -18.99
CA ILE A 325 16.58 34.94 -17.93
C ILE A 325 17.84 35.59 -18.52
N SER A 326 18.00 35.59 -19.82
CA SER A 326 19.13 36.26 -20.49
C SER A 326 18.79 37.68 -20.93
N TYR A 327 18.19 38.49 -20.07
CA TYR A 327 18.08 39.92 -20.23
C TYR A 327 18.62 40.64 -19.01
#